data_4695a222311d01dedb8f70a15e6c1de5
#
_entry.id   4695a222311d01dedb8f70a15e6c1de5
#
_cell.length_a   1.000
_cell.length_b   1.000
_cell.length_c   1.000
_cell.angle_alpha   90.00
_cell.angle_beta   90.00
_cell.angle_gamma   90.00
#
_symmetry.space_group_name_H-M   'P 1'
#
loop_
_entity.id
_entity.type
_entity.pdbx_description
1 polymer ?
#
loop_
_entity_poly.entity_id
_entity_poly.type
_entity_poly.pdbx_seq_one_letter_code
_entity_poly.pdbx_strand_id
1 'polypeptide(L)'
;MRTFLYARVSVDDLTTQNQVEAVKRAGYEVRPSRVIEETISGATPAMDRPQFVKLVDKLEEGDCLVVTKIDRLGRDNIDVQKTVTMLLDMGVKLICLDLPVKDLSSAEGKLILQLFSTFAEFELNRIRERTKQGLQRVKAQGKVLGRPVAVNTTEAVLEHKAKGLSQSQVAKLLNLSVRTVSRHWTKTL
;
A
#
# COMPACT_ATOMS: atom_id res chain seq x y z
N MET A 1 17.12 -27.31 5.97
CA MET A 1 16.67 -25.98 6.40
C MET A 1 17.75 -24.97 6.08
N ARG A 2 17.49 -24.02 5.16
CA ARG A 2 18.39 -22.92 4.84
C ARG A 2 17.90 -21.70 5.59
N THR A 3 18.81 -20.89 6.15
CA THR A 3 18.44 -19.64 6.85
C THR A 3 18.79 -18.46 5.98
N PHE A 4 17.83 -17.59 5.75
CA PHE A 4 17.93 -16.33 5.02
C PHE A 4 17.73 -15.15 5.98
N LEU A 5 18.37 -14.04 5.71
CA LEU A 5 18.13 -12.76 6.36
C LEU A 5 17.68 -11.74 5.33
N TYR A 6 16.58 -11.07 5.60
CA TYR A 6 16.20 -9.87 4.86
C TYR A 6 16.44 -8.63 5.71
N ALA A 7 17.31 -7.77 5.23
CA ALA A 7 17.69 -6.52 5.86
C ALA A 7 17.30 -5.35 4.95
N ARG A 8 16.42 -4.47 5.42
CA ARG A 8 16.01 -3.26 4.70
C ARG A 8 16.48 -2.02 5.44
N VAL A 9 17.04 -1.08 4.71
CA VAL A 9 17.35 0.27 5.20
C VAL A 9 16.60 1.31 4.36
N SER A 10 16.27 2.44 5.00
CA SER A 10 15.84 3.63 4.27
C SER A 10 17.07 4.30 3.64
N VAL A 11 16.83 5.22 2.69
CA VAL A 11 17.91 5.96 2.02
C VAL A 11 18.75 6.76 3.02
N ASP A 12 18.18 7.10 4.18
CA ASP A 12 18.83 7.87 5.24
C ASP A 12 19.55 7.00 6.28
N ASP A 13 19.26 5.69 6.34
CA ASP A 13 19.88 4.73 7.27
C ASP A 13 21.00 3.96 6.56
N LEU A 14 22.25 4.25 6.88
CA LEU A 14 23.42 3.83 6.11
C LEU A 14 23.95 2.41 6.37
N THR A 15 23.42 1.60 7.31
CA THR A 15 24.03 0.28 7.59
C THR A 15 23.05 -0.85 7.89
N THR A 16 23.05 -1.85 7.01
CA THR A 16 22.44 -3.18 7.25
C THR A 16 23.26 -4.02 8.22
N GLN A 17 24.54 -3.67 8.46
CA GLN A 17 25.46 -4.41 9.33
C GLN A 17 24.91 -4.63 10.74
N ASN A 18 24.27 -3.62 11.33
CA ASN A 18 23.63 -3.75 12.65
C ASN A 18 22.54 -4.83 12.67
N GLN A 19 21.82 -5.01 11.55
CA GLN A 19 20.78 -6.05 11.45
C GLN A 19 21.41 -7.43 11.34
N VAL A 20 22.48 -7.58 10.57
CA VAL A 20 23.24 -8.84 10.46
C VAL A 20 23.82 -9.25 11.81
N GLU A 21 24.40 -8.31 12.54
CA GLU A 21 24.94 -8.58 13.88
C GLU A 21 23.85 -8.95 14.90
N ALA A 22 22.68 -8.28 14.85
CA ALA A 22 21.57 -8.60 15.73
C ALA A 22 21.07 -10.04 15.49
N VAL A 23 21.02 -10.47 14.24
CA VAL A 23 20.62 -11.84 13.88
C VAL A 23 21.66 -12.86 14.37
N LYS A 24 22.95 -12.59 14.21
CA LYS A 24 24.03 -13.44 14.76
C LYS A 24 23.96 -13.54 16.29
N ARG A 25 23.79 -12.42 16.98
CA ARG A 25 23.63 -12.39 18.46
C ARG A 25 22.40 -13.16 18.94
N ALA A 26 21.36 -13.22 18.12
CA ALA A 26 20.16 -14.02 18.40
C ALA A 26 20.35 -15.55 18.14
N GLY A 27 21.56 -15.96 17.72
CA GLY A 27 21.91 -17.37 17.51
C GLY A 27 21.58 -17.92 16.10
N TYR A 28 21.26 -17.04 15.14
CA TYR A 28 20.99 -17.47 13.77
C TYR A 28 22.22 -17.30 12.89
N GLU A 29 22.76 -18.39 12.39
CA GLU A 29 23.85 -18.40 11.41
C GLU A 29 23.29 -18.26 10.00
N VAL A 30 23.66 -17.17 9.33
CA VAL A 30 23.26 -16.90 7.95
C VAL A 30 24.48 -16.80 7.06
N ARG A 31 24.54 -17.61 6.03
CA ARG A 31 25.63 -17.53 5.03
C ARG A 31 25.58 -16.19 4.30
N PRO A 32 26.72 -15.56 3.96
CA PRO A 32 26.73 -14.28 3.24
C PRO A 32 25.87 -14.25 1.97
N SER A 33 25.84 -15.34 1.21
CA SER A 33 25.01 -15.48 0.00
C SER A 33 23.49 -15.49 0.24
N ARG A 34 23.06 -15.60 1.51
CA ARG A 34 21.67 -15.63 1.94
C ARG A 34 21.27 -14.39 2.78
N VAL A 35 22.15 -13.44 2.86
CA VAL A 35 21.87 -12.11 3.38
C VAL A 35 21.37 -11.27 2.21
N ILE A 36 20.11 -10.88 2.27
CA ILE A 36 19.48 -10.06 1.23
C ILE A 36 19.31 -8.67 1.78
N GLU A 37 20.05 -7.75 1.22
CA GLU A 37 20.05 -6.35 1.64
C GLU A 37 19.32 -5.51 0.59
N GLU A 38 18.52 -4.56 1.06
CA GLU A 38 17.77 -3.68 0.18
C GLU A 38 17.68 -2.26 0.75
N THR A 39 18.02 -1.28 -0.08
CA THR A 39 17.88 0.15 0.25
C THR A 39 16.64 0.68 -0.47
N ILE A 40 15.53 0.76 0.27
CA ILE A 40 14.24 1.20 -0.28
C ILE A 40 13.36 1.79 0.83
N SER A 41 12.49 2.72 0.46
CA SER A 41 11.55 3.33 1.40
C SER A 41 10.64 2.30 2.05
N GLY A 42 10.40 2.47 3.37
CA GLY A 42 9.42 1.67 4.10
C GLY A 42 7.99 1.79 3.59
N ALA A 43 7.65 2.87 2.87
CA ALA A 43 6.34 3.08 2.26
C ALA A 43 6.09 2.20 1.01
N THR A 44 7.12 1.53 0.48
CA THR A 44 6.98 0.60 -0.64
C THR A 44 6.43 -0.74 -0.15
N PRO A 45 5.35 -1.28 -0.76
CA PRO A 45 4.84 -2.61 -0.43
C PRO A 45 5.92 -3.69 -0.57
N ALA A 46 5.84 -4.77 0.24
CA ALA A 46 6.88 -5.81 0.24
C ALA A 46 7.06 -6.44 -1.15
N MET A 47 5.97 -6.77 -1.84
CA MET A 47 6.01 -7.41 -3.16
C MET A 47 6.34 -6.46 -4.31
N ASP A 48 6.48 -5.15 -4.05
CA ASP A 48 7.00 -4.16 -5.02
C ASP A 48 8.51 -3.89 -4.80
N ARG A 49 9.15 -4.58 -3.85
CA ARG A 49 10.58 -4.46 -3.53
C ARG A 49 11.37 -5.49 -4.31
N PRO A 50 12.27 -5.07 -5.23
CA PRO A 50 12.95 -5.99 -6.16
C PRO A 50 13.78 -7.09 -5.49
N GLN A 51 14.48 -6.77 -4.39
CA GLN A 51 15.30 -7.79 -3.71
C GLN A 51 14.44 -8.72 -2.83
N PHE A 52 13.34 -8.20 -2.26
CA PHE A 52 12.40 -9.02 -1.52
C PHE A 52 11.71 -10.04 -2.45
N VAL A 53 11.27 -9.64 -3.63
CA VAL A 53 10.67 -10.55 -4.62
C VAL A 53 11.66 -11.64 -5.00
N LYS A 54 12.92 -11.28 -5.32
CA LYS A 54 13.97 -12.27 -5.60
C LYS A 54 14.27 -13.21 -4.44
N LEU A 55 14.12 -12.73 -3.20
CA LEU A 55 14.24 -13.57 -2.02
C LEU A 55 13.09 -14.57 -1.98
N VAL A 56 11.85 -14.12 -2.15
CA VAL A 56 10.65 -15.00 -2.14
C VAL A 56 10.78 -16.10 -3.19
N ASP A 57 11.25 -15.77 -4.40
CA ASP A 57 11.49 -16.74 -5.48
C ASP A 57 12.56 -17.80 -5.16
N LYS A 58 13.46 -17.53 -4.20
CA LYS A 58 14.51 -18.45 -3.76
C LYS A 58 14.12 -19.30 -2.57
N LEU A 59 13.07 -18.91 -1.83
CA LEU A 59 12.60 -19.63 -0.65
C LEU A 59 11.89 -20.91 -1.06
N GLU A 60 12.15 -21.97 -0.31
CA GLU A 60 11.51 -23.27 -0.45
C GLU A 60 10.87 -23.69 0.87
N GLU A 61 9.95 -24.64 0.81
CA GLU A 61 9.35 -25.23 2.01
C GLU A 61 10.42 -25.73 3.00
N GLY A 62 10.24 -25.40 4.28
CA GLY A 62 11.19 -25.74 5.33
C GLY A 62 12.38 -24.77 5.46
N ASP A 63 12.49 -23.74 4.62
CA ASP A 63 13.48 -22.69 4.82
C ASP A 63 13.08 -21.74 5.97
N CYS A 64 14.06 -21.02 6.49
CA CYS A 64 13.87 -20.06 7.57
C CYS A 64 14.21 -18.64 7.08
N LEU A 65 13.28 -17.73 7.19
CA LEU A 65 13.49 -16.29 6.96
C LEU A 65 13.55 -15.57 8.30
N VAL A 66 14.64 -14.84 8.54
CA VAL A 66 14.83 -14.02 9.73
C VAL A 66 14.75 -12.55 9.34
N VAL A 67 14.01 -11.78 10.12
CA VAL A 67 13.96 -10.32 10.06
C VAL A 67 14.18 -9.72 11.43
N THR A 68 14.77 -8.55 11.50
CA THR A 68 15.02 -7.88 12.81
C THR A 68 13.74 -7.26 13.35
N LYS A 69 12.89 -6.73 12.48
CA LYS A 69 11.64 -6.05 12.84
C LYS A 69 10.51 -6.43 11.88
N ILE A 70 9.28 -6.41 12.38
CA ILE A 70 8.10 -6.76 11.61
C ILE A 70 7.84 -5.78 10.44
N ASP A 71 8.21 -4.50 10.58
CA ASP A 71 8.09 -3.48 9.54
C ASP A 71 9.00 -3.71 8.31
N ARG A 72 9.91 -4.69 8.39
CA ARG A 72 10.67 -5.14 7.23
C ARG A 72 9.80 -5.91 6.23
N LEU A 73 8.71 -6.52 6.69
CA LEU A 73 7.84 -7.39 5.88
C LEU A 73 6.68 -6.67 5.19
N GLY A 74 6.54 -5.36 5.36
CA GLY A 74 5.51 -4.58 4.66
C GLY A 74 5.60 -3.09 4.93
N ARG A 75 4.75 -2.31 4.22
CA ARG A 75 4.62 -0.86 4.41
C ARG A 75 3.66 -0.47 5.53
N ASP A 76 2.67 -1.32 5.78
CA ASP A 76 1.61 -1.14 6.77
C ASP A 76 1.16 -2.51 7.30
N ASN A 77 0.30 -2.51 8.32
CA ASN A 77 -0.15 -3.74 8.97
C ASN A 77 -0.83 -4.73 8.00
N ILE A 78 -1.54 -4.23 6.98
CA ILE A 78 -2.23 -5.08 5.99
C ILE A 78 -1.22 -5.76 5.07
N ASP A 79 -0.24 -5.00 4.60
CA ASP A 79 0.83 -5.50 3.73
C ASP A 79 1.70 -6.53 4.48
N VAL A 80 2.08 -6.24 5.72
CA VAL A 80 2.78 -7.17 6.61
C VAL A 80 1.99 -8.46 6.75
N GLN A 81 0.70 -8.40 7.07
CA GLN A 81 -0.14 -9.58 7.25
C GLN A 81 -0.19 -10.43 5.98
N LYS A 82 -0.41 -9.82 4.82
CA LYS A 82 -0.43 -10.53 3.53
C LYS A 82 0.90 -11.25 3.27
N THR A 83 2.01 -10.55 3.49
CA THR A 83 3.36 -11.07 3.30
C THR A 83 3.65 -12.24 4.23
N VAL A 84 3.31 -12.09 5.52
CA VAL A 84 3.52 -13.14 6.52
C VAL A 84 2.66 -14.37 6.19
N THR A 85 1.37 -14.18 5.89
CA THR A 85 0.49 -15.29 5.50
C THR A 85 1.04 -16.04 4.29
N MET A 86 1.43 -15.30 3.24
CA MET A 86 2.03 -15.89 2.04
C MET A 86 3.27 -16.73 2.36
N LEU A 87 4.19 -16.22 3.19
CA LEU A 87 5.41 -16.95 3.57
C LEU A 87 5.10 -18.21 4.39
N LEU A 88 4.14 -18.13 5.31
CA LEU A 88 3.71 -19.30 6.10
C LEU A 88 3.00 -20.34 5.23
N ASP A 89 2.19 -19.94 4.25
CA ASP A 89 1.51 -20.83 3.30
C ASP A 89 2.51 -21.54 2.37
N MET A 90 3.65 -20.90 2.08
CA MET A 90 4.80 -21.53 1.40
C MET A 90 5.57 -22.52 2.28
N GLY A 91 5.19 -22.70 3.54
CA GLY A 91 5.91 -23.57 4.49
C GLY A 91 7.25 -22.97 4.98
N VAL A 92 7.44 -21.66 4.84
CA VAL A 92 8.65 -20.97 5.30
C VAL A 92 8.51 -20.66 6.79
N LYS A 93 9.54 -21.03 7.58
CA LYS A 93 9.65 -20.63 8.98
C LYS A 93 10.03 -19.16 9.07
N LEU A 94 9.21 -18.35 9.74
CA LEU A 94 9.41 -16.92 9.84
C LEU A 94 9.78 -16.50 11.26
N ILE A 95 10.95 -15.86 11.40
CA ILE A 95 11.48 -15.38 12.68
C ILE A 95 11.55 -13.85 12.65
N CYS A 96 10.96 -13.22 13.66
CA CYS A 96 10.98 -11.78 13.86
C CYS A 96 11.58 -11.46 15.25
N LEU A 97 12.72 -10.72 15.29
CA LEU A 97 13.49 -10.59 16.52
C LEU A 97 12.91 -9.57 17.51
N ASP A 98 12.13 -8.60 17.04
CA ASP A 98 11.54 -7.54 17.87
C ASP A 98 10.19 -7.94 18.51
N LEU A 99 9.69 -9.13 18.21
CA LEU A 99 8.45 -9.62 18.79
C LEU A 99 8.69 -10.48 20.05
N PRO A 100 7.76 -10.46 21.02
CA PRO A 100 7.83 -11.32 22.21
C PRO A 100 7.90 -12.80 21.85
N VAL A 101 7.13 -13.20 20.83
CA VAL A 101 7.19 -14.52 20.22
C VAL A 101 7.90 -14.39 18.89
N LYS A 102 9.17 -14.84 18.87
CA LYS A 102 10.03 -14.66 17.68
C LYS A 102 9.61 -15.52 16.50
N ASP A 103 9.16 -16.75 16.77
CA ASP A 103 8.73 -17.71 15.75
C ASP A 103 7.26 -17.48 15.38
N LEU A 104 7.02 -16.82 14.26
CA LEU A 104 5.67 -16.54 13.76
C LEU A 104 5.00 -17.77 13.14
N SER A 105 5.73 -18.85 12.90
CA SER A 105 5.17 -20.12 12.43
C SER A 105 4.58 -20.95 13.56
N SER A 106 4.92 -20.65 14.81
CA SER A 106 4.39 -21.33 16.01
C SER A 106 2.91 -21.02 16.24
N ALA A 107 2.24 -21.80 17.10
CA ALA A 107 0.86 -21.55 17.47
C ALA A 107 0.70 -20.17 18.16
N GLU A 108 1.64 -19.80 19.03
CA GLU A 108 1.69 -18.52 19.71
C GLU A 108 1.96 -17.38 18.72
N GLY A 109 2.86 -17.59 17.76
CA GLY A 109 3.14 -16.64 16.68
C GLY A 109 1.91 -16.37 15.81
N LYS A 110 1.16 -17.41 15.46
CA LYS A 110 -0.10 -17.29 14.72
C LYS A 110 -1.15 -16.49 15.51
N LEU A 111 -1.23 -16.69 16.83
CA LEU A 111 -2.13 -15.91 17.69
C LEU A 111 -1.76 -14.43 17.68
N ILE A 112 -0.46 -14.10 17.80
CA ILE A 112 0.02 -12.72 17.71
C ILE A 112 -0.34 -12.09 16.36
N LEU A 113 -0.15 -12.82 15.26
CA LEU A 113 -0.54 -12.35 13.92
C LEU A 113 -2.04 -12.11 13.80
N GLN A 114 -2.88 -12.96 14.39
CA GLN A 114 -4.33 -12.77 14.44
C GLN A 114 -4.72 -11.50 15.19
N LEU A 115 -4.07 -11.21 16.31
CA LEU A 115 -4.27 -9.97 17.05
C LEU A 115 -3.89 -8.75 16.21
N PHE A 116 -2.73 -8.75 15.55
CA PHE A 116 -2.33 -7.67 14.63
C PHE A 116 -3.35 -7.47 13.51
N SER A 117 -3.87 -8.54 12.93
CA SER A 117 -4.89 -8.49 11.89
C SER A 117 -6.16 -7.80 12.37
N THR A 118 -6.64 -8.18 13.55
CA THR A 118 -7.84 -7.61 14.16
C THR A 118 -7.65 -6.11 14.46
N PHE A 119 -6.47 -5.72 14.96
CA PHE A 119 -6.14 -4.31 15.19
C PHE A 119 -6.07 -3.52 13.87
N ALA A 120 -5.47 -4.08 12.82
CA ALA A 120 -5.41 -3.42 11.52
C ALA A 120 -6.81 -3.19 10.93
N GLU A 121 -7.69 -4.18 11.01
CA GLU A 121 -9.09 -4.06 10.59
C GLU A 121 -9.85 -3.01 11.42
N PHE A 122 -9.66 -3.00 12.72
CA PHE A 122 -10.24 -1.99 13.61
C PHE A 122 -9.79 -0.57 13.24
N GLU A 123 -8.49 -0.36 13.01
CA GLU A 123 -7.97 0.94 12.57
C GLU A 123 -8.55 1.39 11.24
N LEU A 124 -8.65 0.49 10.25
CA LEU A 124 -9.30 0.79 8.96
C LEU A 124 -10.76 1.20 9.13
N ASN A 125 -11.51 0.50 9.97
CA ASN A 125 -12.90 0.83 10.23
C ASN A 125 -13.02 2.20 10.91
N ARG A 126 -12.16 2.51 11.87
CA ARG A 126 -12.09 3.84 12.50
C ARG A 126 -11.79 4.96 11.48
N ILE A 127 -10.84 4.73 10.56
CA ILE A 127 -10.52 5.71 9.50
C ILE A 127 -11.73 5.92 8.58
N ARG A 128 -12.40 4.83 8.17
CA ARG A 128 -13.61 4.91 7.33
C ARG A 128 -14.74 5.67 8.03
N GLU A 129 -14.98 5.38 9.29
CA GLU A 129 -16.00 6.09 10.10
C GLU A 129 -15.68 7.58 10.23
N ARG A 130 -14.43 7.92 10.57
CA ARG A 130 -13.99 9.32 10.69
C ARG A 130 -14.14 10.07 9.35
N THR A 131 -13.77 9.42 8.24
CA THR A 131 -13.92 9.99 6.90
C THR A 131 -15.40 10.21 6.58
N LYS A 132 -16.26 9.22 6.84
CA LYS A 132 -17.72 9.33 6.66
C LYS A 132 -18.32 10.47 7.47
N GLN A 133 -17.96 10.58 8.76
CA GLN A 133 -18.40 11.68 9.62
C GLN A 133 -17.88 13.04 9.11
N GLY A 134 -16.63 13.13 8.66
CA GLY A 134 -16.06 14.33 8.06
C GLY A 134 -16.83 14.77 6.81
N LEU A 135 -17.12 13.84 5.90
CA LEU A 135 -17.92 14.11 4.70
C LEU A 135 -19.34 14.55 5.02
N GLN A 136 -19.99 13.91 6.01
CA GLN A 136 -21.33 14.31 6.46
C GLN A 136 -21.34 15.74 7.04
N ARG A 137 -20.33 16.09 7.87
CA ARG A 137 -20.18 17.45 8.41
C ARG A 137 -20.02 18.48 7.32
N VAL A 138 -19.15 18.22 6.33
CA VAL A 138 -18.91 19.13 5.21
C VAL A 138 -20.17 19.29 4.35
N LYS A 139 -20.92 18.20 4.14
CA LYS A 139 -22.21 18.22 3.43
C LYS A 139 -23.26 19.02 4.19
N ALA A 140 -23.33 18.87 5.53
CA ALA A 140 -24.23 19.66 6.38
C ALA A 140 -23.89 21.17 6.38
N GLN A 141 -22.63 21.53 6.13
CA GLN A 141 -22.19 22.92 5.95
C GLN A 141 -22.51 23.48 4.56
N GLY A 142 -23.24 22.74 3.71
CA GLY A 142 -23.63 23.18 2.36
C GLY A 142 -22.51 23.08 1.31
N LYS A 143 -21.35 22.51 1.64
CA LYS A 143 -20.28 22.33 0.66
C LYS A 143 -20.62 21.20 -0.31
N VAL A 144 -20.53 21.48 -1.59
CA VAL A 144 -20.68 20.49 -2.66
C VAL A 144 -19.44 19.60 -2.70
N LEU A 145 -19.64 18.29 -2.47
CA LEU A 145 -18.58 17.29 -2.53
C LEU A 145 -18.44 16.77 -3.94
N GLY A 146 -17.21 16.46 -4.34
CA GLY A 146 -16.89 15.91 -5.64
C GLY A 146 -16.16 16.87 -6.55
N ARG A 147 -16.04 16.51 -7.83
CA ARG A 147 -15.39 17.36 -8.83
C ARG A 147 -16.19 18.65 -9.01
N PRO A 148 -15.54 19.83 -8.97
CA PRO A 148 -16.21 21.10 -9.24
C PRO A 148 -17.00 21.07 -10.54
N VAL A 149 -18.17 21.69 -10.56
CA VAL A 149 -18.96 21.82 -11.77
C VAL A 149 -18.19 22.71 -12.74
N ALA A 150 -18.07 22.29 -13.98
CA ALA A 150 -17.40 23.06 -15.02
C ALA A 150 -18.37 24.17 -15.55
N VAL A 151 -18.61 25.19 -14.71
CA VAL A 151 -19.53 26.30 -15.01
C VAL A 151 -19.11 26.98 -16.31
N ASN A 152 -17.86 27.40 -16.42
CA ASN A 152 -17.33 28.09 -17.61
C ASN A 152 -17.52 27.28 -18.91
N THR A 153 -17.34 25.95 -18.85
CA THR A 153 -17.59 25.08 -20.02
C THR A 153 -19.08 25.00 -20.34
N THR A 154 -19.95 24.97 -19.32
CA THR A 154 -21.40 24.94 -19.54
C THR A 154 -21.86 26.27 -20.17
N GLU A 155 -21.42 27.41 -19.62
CA GLU A 155 -21.72 28.74 -20.15
C GLU A 155 -21.28 28.88 -21.60
N ALA A 156 -20.04 28.54 -21.92
CA ALA A 156 -19.51 28.64 -23.30
C ALA A 156 -20.30 27.74 -24.27
N VAL A 157 -20.68 26.53 -23.87
CA VAL A 157 -21.48 25.63 -24.70
C VAL A 157 -22.90 26.20 -24.92
N LEU A 158 -23.53 26.73 -23.87
CA LEU A 158 -24.88 27.31 -23.96
C LEU A 158 -24.90 28.62 -24.80
N GLU A 159 -23.88 29.44 -24.68
CA GLU A 159 -23.71 30.66 -25.49
C GLU A 159 -23.66 30.35 -27.01
N HIS A 160 -22.81 29.37 -27.37
CA HIS A 160 -22.69 28.95 -28.77
C HIS A 160 -23.94 28.22 -29.27
N LYS A 161 -24.63 27.47 -28.39
CA LYS A 161 -25.97 26.89 -28.70
C LYS A 161 -26.98 27.99 -29.00
N ALA A 162 -27.02 29.07 -28.20
CA ALA A 162 -27.94 30.19 -28.42
C ALA A 162 -27.68 30.91 -29.76
N LYS A 163 -26.41 30.87 -30.26
CA LYS A 163 -26.04 31.37 -31.61
C LYS A 163 -26.44 30.42 -32.74
N GLY A 164 -27.17 29.33 -32.49
CA GLY A 164 -27.67 28.38 -33.48
C GLY A 164 -26.63 27.37 -33.98
N LEU A 165 -25.48 27.27 -33.35
CA LEU A 165 -24.44 26.30 -33.76
C LEU A 165 -24.79 24.88 -33.37
N SER A 166 -24.45 23.90 -34.20
CA SER A 166 -24.61 22.49 -33.88
C SER A 166 -23.54 22.00 -32.84
N GLN A 167 -23.82 20.89 -32.16
CA GLN A 167 -22.89 20.29 -31.20
C GLN A 167 -21.50 20.03 -31.79
N SER A 168 -21.43 19.59 -33.05
CA SER A 168 -20.16 19.31 -33.73
C SER A 168 -19.39 20.59 -34.05
N GLN A 169 -20.07 21.69 -34.37
CA GLN A 169 -19.46 23.00 -34.60
C GLN A 169 -18.93 23.57 -33.30
N VAL A 170 -19.73 23.50 -32.20
CA VAL A 170 -19.32 23.95 -30.86
C VAL A 170 -18.11 23.13 -30.34
N ALA A 171 -18.11 21.83 -30.59
CA ALA A 171 -16.99 20.97 -30.22
C ALA A 171 -15.67 21.39 -30.88
N LYS A 172 -15.70 21.73 -32.17
CA LYS A 172 -14.53 22.24 -32.89
C LYS A 172 -14.10 23.63 -32.38
N LEU A 173 -15.03 24.54 -32.16
CA LEU A 173 -14.73 25.92 -31.70
C LEU A 173 -14.12 25.92 -30.29
N LEU A 174 -14.63 25.12 -29.38
CA LEU A 174 -14.16 25.06 -27.99
C LEU A 174 -13.03 24.03 -27.77
N ASN A 175 -12.57 23.37 -28.83
CA ASN A 175 -11.60 22.28 -28.75
C ASN A 175 -12.00 21.19 -27.71
N LEU A 176 -13.26 20.81 -27.73
CA LEU A 176 -13.85 19.80 -26.86
C LEU A 176 -14.33 18.59 -27.65
N SER A 177 -14.46 17.43 -26.99
CA SER A 177 -15.11 16.30 -27.62
C SER A 177 -16.63 16.56 -27.77
N VAL A 178 -17.25 16.05 -28.86
CA VAL A 178 -18.71 16.13 -29.05
C VAL A 178 -19.47 15.55 -27.86
N ARG A 179 -18.94 14.50 -27.24
CA ARG A 179 -19.51 13.90 -26.02
C ARG A 179 -19.48 14.86 -24.82
N THR A 180 -18.44 15.68 -24.70
CA THR A 180 -18.36 16.71 -23.66
C THR A 180 -19.41 17.79 -23.92
N VAL A 181 -19.51 18.28 -25.16
CA VAL A 181 -20.50 19.30 -25.55
C VAL A 181 -21.91 18.77 -25.31
N SER A 182 -22.24 17.55 -25.74
CA SER A 182 -23.55 16.91 -25.52
C SER A 182 -23.93 16.86 -24.03
N ARG A 183 -22.97 16.57 -23.14
CA ARG A 183 -23.19 16.54 -21.68
C ARG A 183 -23.55 17.90 -21.10
N HIS A 184 -23.05 18.97 -21.69
CA HIS A 184 -23.34 20.34 -21.27
C HIS A 184 -24.51 20.98 -22.02
N TRP A 185 -25.01 20.37 -23.11
CA TRP A 185 -26.03 20.89 -24.00
C TRP A 185 -27.41 21.10 -23.38
N THR A 186 -27.76 20.26 -22.40
CA THR A 186 -29.06 20.25 -21.71
C THR A 186 -28.98 20.71 -20.27
N LYS A 187 -27.80 21.14 -19.80
CA LYS A 187 -27.66 21.67 -18.45
C LYS A 187 -28.29 23.06 -18.38
N THR A 188 -29.02 23.30 -17.30
CA THR A 188 -29.39 24.63 -16.82
C THR A 188 -28.33 25.10 -15.84
N LEU A 189 -27.97 26.36 -15.90
CA LEU A 189 -27.07 27.02 -14.96
C LEU A 189 -27.80 27.34 -13.65
#